data_ef16966547012964224d1a2bc9caa52f
#
_entry.id   ef16966547012964224d1a2bc9caa52f
#
_cell.length_a   1.000
_cell.length_b   1.000
_cell.length_c   1.000
_cell.angle_alpha   90.00
_cell.angle_beta   90.00
_cell.angle_gamma   90.00
#
_symmetry.space_group_name_H-M   'P 1'
#
loop_
_entity.id
_entity.type
_entity.pdbx_description
1 polymer ?
#
loop_
_entity_poly.entity_id
_entity_poly.type
_entity_poly.pdbx_seq_one_letter_code
_entity_poly.pdbx_strand_id
1 'polypeptide(L)'
;MKKIVTFVLPFLMLSCASKQEYTLVWEDNFDAPELNTKYWNVDDNARGGGNAELQYYSPKNVTIEKHPVSGESCLVLNAQREDYYYTTMDDERGYRPCTSARLNTQDKVTVCYGRVEARICFPHTANGLWPAFWMLGNNLATVLGDDDSIDDQAAELAKQGRVIWPKCGEIDICEMGHKNGIVAGTQDRYFNGACHWGETWNNGAYPNSGTFHTWDYPLQGNFHLFTMDWTEDSIAMYVDLDKHPNSQPYFELSLRGKQVNEPGHYFNHPFYIVLNLSVGGFFPDMPNPEKYSDVISASLLEPVTALPKDGTPVKMYVDYIRVYAKK
;
A
#
# COMPACT_ATOMS: atom_id res chain seq x y z
N MET A 1 -70.25 -18.01 -21.86
CA MET A 1 -69.18 -17.66 -20.85
C MET A 1 -67.87 -17.47 -21.66
N LYS A 2 -67.45 -16.19 -21.82
CA LYS A 2 -66.16 -15.83 -22.49
C LYS A 2 -65.06 -15.80 -21.44
N LYS A 3 -64.00 -16.65 -21.60
CA LYS A 3 -62.83 -16.65 -20.79
C LYS A 3 -61.89 -15.53 -21.26
N ILE A 4 -61.64 -14.53 -20.40
CA ILE A 4 -60.62 -13.52 -20.62
C ILE A 4 -59.31 -14.11 -20.14
N VAL A 5 -58.30 -14.22 -21.03
CA VAL A 5 -56.94 -14.61 -20.73
C VAL A 5 -56.13 -13.32 -20.60
N THR A 6 -55.72 -12.98 -19.37
CA THR A 6 -54.86 -11.84 -19.10
C THR A 6 -53.42 -12.26 -19.27
N PHE A 7 -52.72 -11.72 -20.27
CA PHE A 7 -51.29 -11.87 -20.43
C PHE A 7 -50.58 -10.84 -19.52
N VAL A 8 -49.82 -11.32 -18.51
CA VAL A 8 -48.89 -10.50 -17.75
C VAL A 8 -47.55 -10.57 -18.45
N LEU A 9 -47.14 -9.48 -19.11
CA LEU A 9 -45.78 -9.31 -19.60
C LEU A 9 -44.84 -9.03 -18.40
N PRO A 10 -43.74 -9.77 -18.26
CA PRO A 10 -42.71 -9.40 -17.28
C PRO A 10 -41.99 -8.14 -17.78
N PHE A 11 -42.10 -7.07 -17.00
CA PHE A 11 -41.26 -5.88 -17.16
C PHE A 11 -39.83 -6.25 -16.78
N LEU A 12 -38.96 -6.53 -17.74
CA LEU A 12 -37.50 -6.56 -17.53
C LEU A 12 -37.06 -5.11 -17.29
N MET A 13 -36.83 -4.79 -16.02
CA MET A 13 -36.06 -3.59 -15.68
C MET A 13 -34.61 -3.83 -16.12
N LEU A 14 -34.23 -3.36 -17.31
CA LEU A 14 -32.81 -3.16 -17.63
C LEU A 14 -32.32 -2.05 -16.72
N SER A 15 -31.60 -2.43 -15.67
CA SER A 15 -30.75 -1.53 -14.93
C SER A 15 -29.61 -1.12 -15.88
N CYS A 16 -29.75 0.02 -16.55
CA CYS A 16 -28.63 0.70 -17.18
C CYS A 16 -27.75 1.23 -16.05
N ALA A 17 -26.81 0.42 -15.58
CA ALA A 17 -25.69 0.94 -14.81
C ALA A 17 -24.94 1.89 -15.75
N SER A 18 -25.02 3.18 -15.51
CA SER A 18 -24.25 4.18 -16.25
C SER A 18 -22.77 3.83 -16.03
N LYS A 19 -22.06 3.52 -17.12
CA LYS A 19 -20.61 3.28 -17.08
C LYS A 19 -20.00 4.54 -16.50
N GLN A 20 -19.37 4.46 -15.33
CA GLN A 20 -18.71 5.59 -14.72
C GLN A 20 -17.64 6.09 -15.69
N GLU A 21 -17.75 7.35 -16.10
CA GLU A 21 -16.76 7.95 -16.98
C GLU A 21 -15.66 8.59 -16.11
N TYR A 22 -14.42 8.18 -16.35
CA TYR A 22 -13.21 8.68 -15.71
C TYR A 22 -12.39 9.50 -16.69
N THR A 23 -11.76 10.56 -16.20
CA THR A 23 -10.80 11.37 -16.96
C THR A 23 -9.44 11.30 -16.28
N LEU A 24 -8.40 10.88 -17.01
CA LEU A 24 -7.02 10.88 -16.52
C LEU A 24 -6.61 12.31 -16.12
N VAL A 25 -6.16 12.50 -14.89
CA VAL A 25 -5.73 13.79 -14.34
C VAL A 25 -4.26 13.81 -13.97
N TRP A 26 -3.67 12.66 -13.69
CA TRP A 26 -2.24 12.52 -13.43
C TRP A 26 -1.77 11.11 -13.75
N GLU A 27 -0.54 10.98 -14.25
CA GLU A 27 0.14 9.71 -14.41
C GLU A 27 1.66 9.87 -14.27
N ASP A 28 2.30 8.78 -13.85
CA ASP A 28 3.74 8.56 -14.01
C ASP A 28 3.95 7.17 -14.63
N ASN A 29 4.52 7.16 -15.82
CA ASN A 29 4.82 5.95 -16.61
C ASN A 29 6.29 5.54 -16.45
N PHE A 30 7.06 6.25 -15.64
CA PHE A 30 8.48 5.98 -15.36
C PHE A 30 9.37 5.86 -16.61
N ASP A 31 9.03 6.62 -17.67
CA ASP A 31 9.77 6.63 -18.93
C ASP A 31 11.04 7.49 -18.87
N ALA A 32 11.18 8.36 -17.88
CA ALA A 32 12.37 9.17 -17.67
C ALA A 32 13.53 8.30 -17.14
N PRO A 33 14.78 8.66 -17.39
CA PRO A 33 15.94 7.88 -16.92
C PRO A 33 16.12 7.92 -15.39
N GLU A 34 15.48 8.87 -14.71
CA GLU A 34 15.55 9.07 -13.27
C GLU A 34 14.16 9.31 -12.69
N LEU A 35 14.01 9.01 -11.39
CA LEU A 35 12.76 9.26 -10.66
C LEU A 35 12.43 10.76 -10.65
N ASN A 36 11.18 11.09 -10.96
CA ASN A 36 10.71 12.48 -10.94
C ASN A 36 10.48 12.96 -9.50
N THR A 37 11.47 13.61 -8.93
CA THR A 37 11.43 14.14 -7.55
C THR A 37 10.38 15.25 -7.32
N LYS A 38 9.74 15.79 -8.38
CA LYS A 38 8.59 16.69 -8.25
C LYS A 38 7.34 15.94 -7.78
N TYR A 39 7.26 14.64 -8.04
CA TYR A 39 6.13 13.79 -7.66
C TYR A 39 6.42 12.92 -6.45
N TRP A 40 7.69 12.51 -6.27
CA TRP A 40 8.08 11.48 -5.31
C TRP A 40 9.02 12.00 -4.22
N ASN A 41 8.75 11.59 -2.99
CA ASN A 41 9.67 11.57 -1.88
C ASN A 41 10.19 10.13 -1.74
N VAL A 42 11.47 9.97 -1.45
CA VAL A 42 12.07 8.66 -1.18
C VAL A 42 12.49 8.63 0.28
N ASP A 43 12.10 7.56 0.97
CA ASP A 43 12.45 7.37 2.37
C ASP A 43 13.94 7.03 2.52
N ASP A 44 14.58 7.64 3.53
CA ASP A 44 15.97 7.42 3.92
C ASP A 44 16.03 7.27 5.44
N ASN A 45 15.69 6.09 5.94
CA ASN A 45 15.54 5.84 7.38
C ASN A 45 15.48 4.35 7.75
N ALA A 46 15.63 4.09 9.05
CA ALA A 46 15.61 2.77 9.67
C ALA A 46 14.39 2.54 10.61
N ARG A 47 13.29 3.28 10.46
CA ARG A 47 12.17 3.28 11.42
C ARG A 47 11.35 2.00 11.43
N GLY A 48 11.58 1.06 10.50
CA GLY A 48 10.86 -0.21 10.43
C GLY A 48 9.36 -0.06 10.15
N GLY A 49 8.96 1.04 9.49
CA GLY A 49 7.57 1.31 9.11
C GLY A 49 6.55 1.34 10.26
N GLY A 50 6.98 1.34 11.52
CA GLY A 50 6.12 1.15 12.69
C GLY A 50 5.76 -0.33 12.96
N ASN A 51 6.21 -1.27 12.13
CA ASN A 51 5.84 -2.68 12.12
C ASN A 51 7.00 -3.63 12.46
N ALA A 52 8.05 -3.11 13.12
CA ALA A 52 9.24 -3.88 13.48
C ALA A 52 9.96 -4.53 12.28
N GLU A 53 9.97 -3.86 11.15
CA GLU A 53 10.63 -4.30 9.91
C GLU A 53 12.17 -4.28 10.06
N LEU A 54 12.88 -5.05 9.24
CA LEU A 54 14.31 -5.32 9.41
C LEU A 54 15.22 -4.41 8.56
N GLN A 55 14.71 -3.81 7.47
CA GLN A 55 15.51 -3.07 6.50
C GLN A 55 15.84 -1.64 6.95
N TYR A 56 16.86 -1.08 6.30
CA TYR A 56 17.00 0.35 6.08
C TYR A 56 16.34 0.71 4.76
N TYR A 57 15.44 1.67 4.74
CA TYR A 57 14.96 2.27 3.49
C TYR A 57 16.01 3.25 2.97
N SER A 58 16.50 3.02 1.74
CA SER A 58 17.56 3.83 1.16
C SER A 58 17.19 4.30 -0.25
N PRO A 59 17.47 5.59 -0.58
CA PRO A 59 17.24 6.12 -1.92
C PRO A 59 17.97 5.34 -3.03
N LYS A 60 19.09 4.72 -2.75
CA LYS A 60 19.83 3.89 -3.72
C LYS A 60 19.06 2.64 -4.16
N ASN A 61 18.06 2.23 -3.38
CA ASN A 61 17.22 1.06 -3.68
C ASN A 61 16.03 1.41 -4.58
N VAL A 62 15.88 2.68 -4.99
CA VAL A 62 14.88 3.15 -5.95
C VAL A 62 15.57 3.45 -7.27
N THR A 63 15.23 2.71 -8.33
CA THR A 63 15.82 2.86 -9.66
C THR A 63 14.76 2.92 -10.75
N ILE A 64 15.13 3.42 -11.92
CA ILE A 64 14.33 3.25 -13.15
C ILE A 64 15.06 2.26 -14.04
N GLU A 65 14.41 1.14 -14.35
CA GLU A 65 15.00 0.06 -15.14
C GLU A 65 14.00 -0.52 -16.13
N LYS A 66 14.50 -1.19 -17.16
CA LYS A 66 13.64 -1.96 -18.04
C LYS A 66 13.31 -3.32 -17.42
N HIS A 67 12.03 -3.67 -17.43
CA HIS A 67 11.62 -5.00 -17.00
C HIS A 67 12.22 -6.07 -17.95
N PRO A 68 12.87 -7.13 -17.41
CA PRO A 68 13.70 -8.03 -18.21
C PRO A 68 12.94 -8.85 -19.24
N VAL A 69 11.63 -9.04 -19.07
CA VAL A 69 10.79 -9.86 -19.95
C VAL A 69 9.97 -9.00 -20.91
N SER A 70 9.28 -7.97 -20.39
CA SER A 70 8.37 -7.15 -21.20
C SER A 70 9.08 -5.97 -21.89
N GLY A 71 10.21 -5.52 -21.33
CA GLY A 71 10.99 -4.40 -21.87
C GLY A 71 10.44 -3.01 -21.55
N GLU A 72 9.31 -2.92 -20.82
CA GLU A 72 8.78 -1.64 -20.33
C GLU A 72 9.77 -0.98 -19.37
N SER A 73 9.84 0.35 -19.40
CA SER A 73 10.53 1.15 -18.39
C SER A 73 9.70 1.14 -17.11
N CYS A 74 10.31 0.88 -15.97
CA CYS A 74 9.61 0.73 -14.70
C CYS A 74 10.33 1.47 -13.58
N LEU A 75 9.57 1.96 -12.63
CA LEU A 75 10.06 2.19 -11.29
C LEU A 75 10.38 0.84 -10.66
N VAL A 76 11.56 0.71 -10.04
CA VAL A 76 12.00 -0.53 -9.39
C VAL A 76 12.34 -0.26 -7.93
N LEU A 77 11.69 -1.01 -7.05
CA LEU A 77 12.03 -1.07 -5.64
C LEU A 77 12.88 -2.32 -5.43
N ASN A 78 14.11 -2.12 -4.95
CA ASN A 78 15.07 -3.18 -4.72
C ASN A 78 15.18 -3.51 -3.24
N ALA A 79 15.12 -4.80 -2.87
CA ALA A 79 15.42 -5.28 -1.53
C ALA A 79 16.60 -6.25 -1.58
N GLN A 80 17.61 -6.09 -0.71
CA GLN A 80 18.80 -6.92 -0.74
C GLN A 80 19.42 -7.09 0.63
N ARG A 81 20.15 -8.22 0.81
CA ARG A 81 21.03 -8.40 1.96
C ARG A 81 22.28 -7.56 1.76
N GLU A 82 22.56 -6.68 2.69
CA GLU A 82 23.82 -5.94 2.79
C GLU A 82 23.99 -5.39 4.19
N ASP A 83 25.22 -5.37 4.67
CA ASP A 83 25.55 -4.69 5.91
C ASP A 83 25.47 -3.17 5.71
N TYR A 84 24.46 -2.54 6.29
CA TYR A 84 24.23 -1.12 6.14
C TYR A 84 24.39 -0.39 7.48
N TYR A 85 25.35 0.52 7.53
CA TYR A 85 25.62 1.36 8.69
C TYR A 85 25.17 2.78 8.41
N TYR A 86 24.54 3.40 9.40
CA TYR A 86 24.02 4.77 9.32
C TYR A 86 24.26 5.51 10.63
N THR A 87 24.09 6.83 10.60
CA THR A 87 24.11 7.66 11.81
C THR A 87 22.69 7.82 12.32
N THR A 88 22.45 7.50 13.58
CA THR A 88 21.15 7.68 14.25
C THR A 88 20.90 9.17 14.55
N MET A 89 19.70 9.47 15.04
CA MET A 89 19.36 10.85 15.45
C MET A 89 20.19 11.35 16.65
N ASP A 90 20.68 10.43 17.48
CA ASP A 90 21.53 10.71 18.65
C ASP A 90 23.03 10.67 18.31
N ASP A 91 23.39 10.76 17.02
CA ASP A 91 24.76 10.69 16.52
C ASP A 91 25.47 9.36 16.82
N GLU A 92 24.74 8.30 17.12
CA GLU A 92 25.27 6.96 17.31
C GLU A 92 25.33 6.16 16.00
N ARG A 93 26.00 5.01 16.04
CA ARG A 93 26.10 4.12 14.88
C ARG A 93 24.97 3.10 14.86
N GLY A 94 24.04 3.27 13.93
CA GLY A 94 23.00 2.30 13.63
C GLY A 94 23.46 1.22 12.63
N TYR A 95 22.77 0.07 12.60
CA TYR A 95 23.04 -1.03 11.70
C TYR A 95 21.76 -1.75 11.27
N ARG A 96 21.67 -2.03 9.98
CA ARG A 96 20.65 -2.92 9.38
C ARG A 96 21.31 -3.98 8.51
N PRO A 97 20.85 -5.25 8.57
CA PRO A 97 21.43 -6.34 7.79
C PRO A 97 20.90 -6.41 6.37
N CYS A 98 20.00 -5.53 5.99
CA CYS A 98 19.43 -5.42 4.64
C CYS A 98 18.97 -3.99 4.35
N THR A 99 18.87 -3.68 3.07
CA THR A 99 18.27 -2.43 2.59
C THR A 99 17.07 -2.71 1.71
N SER A 100 16.17 -1.75 1.59
CA SER A 100 15.01 -1.79 0.71
C SER A 100 14.57 -0.39 0.31
N ALA A 101 13.39 -0.29 -0.32
CA ALA A 101 12.85 0.95 -0.83
C ALA A 101 11.43 1.22 -0.30
N ARG A 102 11.19 2.50 0.02
CA ARG A 102 9.87 3.09 0.21
C ARG A 102 9.86 4.49 -0.38
N LEU A 103 8.79 4.82 -1.09
CA LEU A 103 8.60 6.15 -1.65
C LEU A 103 7.13 6.54 -1.60
N ASN A 104 6.86 7.85 -1.61
CA ASN A 104 5.53 8.38 -1.45
C ASN A 104 5.35 9.72 -2.18
N THR A 105 4.10 10.15 -2.34
CA THR A 105 3.76 11.40 -3.00
C THR A 105 3.25 12.49 -2.04
N GLN A 106 3.53 12.40 -0.74
CA GLN A 106 3.06 13.34 0.28
C GLN A 106 3.43 14.78 -0.10
N ASP A 107 2.47 15.70 0.02
CA ASP A 107 2.58 17.13 -0.30
C ASP A 107 2.97 17.45 -1.77
N LYS A 108 2.93 16.45 -2.67
CA LYS A 108 3.26 16.57 -4.09
C LYS A 108 2.12 16.15 -5.01
N VAL A 109 1.62 14.91 -4.87
CA VAL A 109 0.48 14.39 -5.63
C VAL A 109 -0.50 13.77 -4.65
N THR A 110 -1.72 14.30 -4.62
CA THR A 110 -2.76 13.83 -3.71
C THR A 110 -4.06 13.56 -4.45
N VAL A 111 -4.85 12.65 -3.91
CA VAL A 111 -6.14 12.23 -4.44
C VAL A 111 -7.19 12.38 -3.36
N CYS A 112 -8.34 12.97 -3.70
CA CYS A 112 -9.56 12.91 -2.90
C CYS A 112 -10.70 12.55 -3.83
N TYR A 113 -11.18 11.31 -3.74
CA TYR A 113 -12.12 10.69 -4.67
C TYR A 113 -11.55 10.48 -6.08
N GLY A 114 -12.17 9.58 -6.84
CA GLY A 114 -11.74 9.21 -8.19
C GLY A 114 -11.27 7.76 -8.27
N ARG A 115 -10.43 7.48 -9.25
CA ARG A 115 -9.81 6.15 -9.44
C ARG A 115 -8.30 6.28 -9.36
N VAL A 116 -7.68 5.35 -8.63
CA VAL A 116 -6.22 5.19 -8.60
C VAL A 116 -5.89 3.80 -9.13
N GLU A 117 -4.96 3.74 -10.06
CA GLU A 117 -4.51 2.49 -10.68
C GLU A 117 -2.98 2.40 -10.62
N ALA A 118 -2.47 1.20 -10.34
CA ALA A 118 -1.06 0.88 -10.52
C ALA A 118 -0.91 -0.48 -11.21
N ARG A 119 -0.06 -0.55 -12.23
CA ARG A 119 0.32 -1.80 -12.88
C ARG A 119 1.64 -2.28 -12.30
N ILE A 120 1.58 -3.36 -11.51
CA ILE A 120 2.68 -3.82 -10.66
C ILE A 120 3.02 -5.28 -10.96
N CYS A 121 4.32 -5.59 -11.03
CA CYS A 121 4.84 -6.94 -10.95
C CYS A 121 5.47 -7.12 -9.56
N PHE A 122 4.74 -7.76 -8.66
CA PHE A 122 5.23 -8.09 -7.33
C PHE A 122 6.29 -9.21 -7.40
N PRO A 123 7.34 -9.15 -6.56
CA PRO A 123 8.33 -10.21 -6.45
C PRO A 123 7.74 -11.45 -5.79
N HIS A 124 8.46 -12.58 -5.89
CA HIS A 124 8.16 -13.74 -5.07
C HIS A 124 8.46 -13.43 -3.61
N THR A 125 7.42 -13.32 -2.79
CA THR A 125 7.55 -12.94 -1.38
C THR A 125 8.16 -14.04 -0.53
N ALA A 126 7.94 -15.31 -0.91
CA ALA A 126 8.39 -16.48 -0.13
C ALA A 126 8.26 -16.21 1.37
N ASN A 127 9.33 -16.40 2.16
CA ASN A 127 9.30 -15.99 3.57
C ASN A 127 9.99 -14.63 3.72
N GLY A 128 9.24 -13.60 4.13
CA GLY A 128 9.76 -12.39 4.74
C GLY A 128 9.81 -11.13 3.89
N LEU A 129 9.29 -11.13 2.66
CA LEU A 129 9.04 -9.88 1.94
C LEU A 129 7.57 -9.46 2.07
N TRP A 130 7.37 -8.16 2.17
CA TRP A 130 6.08 -7.51 2.32
C TRP A 130 5.97 -6.30 1.38
N PRO A 131 5.68 -6.52 0.08
CA PRO A 131 5.39 -5.45 -0.85
C PRO A 131 3.99 -4.89 -0.63
N ALA A 132 3.84 -3.56 -0.78
CA ALA A 132 2.57 -2.87 -0.63
C ALA A 132 2.40 -1.72 -1.63
N PHE A 133 1.15 -1.54 -2.07
CA PHE A 133 0.63 -0.38 -2.78
C PHE A 133 -0.57 0.16 -2.00
N TRP A 134 -0.44 1.37 -1.45
CA TRP A 134 -1.34 1.91 -0.46
C TRP A 134 -1.35 3.43 -0.42
N MET A 135 -2.16 4.02 0.46
CA MET A 135 -2.32 5.46 0.58
C MET A 135 -2.50 5.88 2.04
N LEU A 136 -2.03 7.07 2.38
CA LEU A 136 -2.21 7.72 3.68
C LEU A 136 -2.79 9.12 3.51
N GLY A 137 -3.56 9.57 4.50
CA GLY A 137 -4.06 10.94 4.52
C GLY A 137 -2.94 11.96 4.47
N ASN A 138 -3.04 12.94 3.58
CA ASN A 138 -1.97 13.93 3.34
C ASN A 138 -1.72 14.85 4.54
N ASN A 139 -2.62 14.85 5.50
CA ASN A 139 -2.47 15.55 6.77
C ASN A 139 -1.67 14.77 7.81
N LEU A 140 -1.16 13.57 7.49
CA LEU A 140 -0.29 12.81 8.39
C LEU A 140 0.94 13.63 8.75
N ALA A 141 1.21 13.73 10.05
CA ALA A 141 2.48 14.22 10.57
C ALA A 141 3.51 13.09 10.61
N THR A 142 4.70 13.36 10.11
CA THR A 142 5.85 12.52 10.43
C THR A 142 6.31 12.84 11.85
N VAL A 143 6.03 11.95 12.78
CA VAL A 143 6.51 12.09 14.17
C VAL A 143 7.94 11.55 14.24
N LEU A 144 8.83 12.34 14.82
CA LEU A 144 10.22 11.97 15.08
C LEU A 144 10.33 11.62 16.58
N GLY A 145 10.74 10.40 16.91
CA GLY A 145 11.01 9.95 18.29
C GLY A 145 10.15 8.77 18.74
N ASP A 146 10.39 8.37 19.98
CA ASP A 146 9.73 7.26 20.66
C ASP A 146 8.31 7.61 21.13
N ASP A 147 7.52 6.58 21.46
CA ASP A 147 6.07 6.67 21.75
C ASP A 147 5.69 7.71 22.83
N ASP A 148 6.53 7.96 23.81
CA ASP A 148 6.23 8.86 24.95
C ASP A 148 6.19 10.35 24.55
N SER A 149 6.77 10.73 23.42
CA SER A 149 6.78 12.12 22.93
C SER A 149 5.62 12.40 21.96
N ILE A 150 4.86 11.40 21.56
CA ILE A 150 3.81 11.49 20.53
C ILE A 150 2.64 12.35 21.00
N ASP A 151 2.19 12.17 22.24
CA ASP A 151 1.02 12.89 22.77
C ASP A 151 1.29 14.40 22.95
N ASP A 152 2.50 14.77 23.38
CA ASP A 152 2.89 16.17 23.51
C ASP A 152 3.05 16.85 22.14
N GLN A 153 3.53 16.12 21.14
CA GLN A 153 3.64 16.60 19.76
C GLN A 153 2.29 16.67 19.06
N ALA A 154 1.34 15.79 19.39
CA ALA A 154 0.04 15.71 18.73
C ALA A 154 -0.75 17.04 18.82
N ALA A 155 -0.72 17.70 19.96
CA ALA A 155 -1.41 18.98 20.19
C ALA A 155 -0.79 20.11 19.36
N GLU A 156 0.53 20.14 19.21
CA GLU A 156 1.23 21.13 18.38
C GLU A 156 1.02 20.87 16.88
N LEU A 157 1.06 19.61 16.48
CA LEU A 157 0.79 19.19 15.11
C LEU A 157 -0.65 19.49 14.68
N ALA A 158 -1.62 19.33 15.60
CA ALA A 158 -3.01 19.67 15.35
C ALA A 158 -3.22 21.17 15.04
N LYS A 159 -2.45 22.07 15.67
CA LYS A 159 -2.49 23.52 15.33
C LYS A 159 -2.00 23.80 13.91
N GLN A 160 -1.18 22.92 13.33
CA GLN A 160 -0.68 23.00 11.97
C GLN A 160 -1.57 22.24 10.97
N GLY A 161 -2.71 21.70 11.41
CA GLY A 161 -3.60 20.88 10.60
C GLY A 161 -3.07 19.49 10.30
N ARG A 162 -2.03 19.03 11.05
CA ARG A 162 -1.47 17.69 10.94
C ARG A 162 -2.04 16.78 12.03
N VAL A 163 -2.13 15.49 11.75
CA VAL A 163 -2.63 14.46 12.67
C VAL A 163 -1.71 13.26 12.70
N ILE A 164 -1.82 12.46 13.76
CA ILE A 164 -1.10 11.20 13.92
C ILE A 164 -1.94 10.06 13.34
N TRP A 165 -1.29 8.99 12.90
CA TRP A 165 -1.94 7.74 12.56
C TRP A 165 -2.65 7.11 13.79
N PRO A 166 -3.88 6.53 13.65
CA PRO A 166 -4.63 6.29 12.41
C PRO A 166 -5.62 7.41 12.03
N LYS A 167 -5.56 8.58 12.67
CA LYS A 167 -6.49 9.69 12.44
C LYS A 167 -6.39 10.28 11.03
N CYS A 168 -5.24 10.16 10.39
CA CYS A 168 -5.08 10.54 8.98
C CYS A 168 -5.87 9.65 8.01
N GLY A 169 -6.25 8.44 8.41
CA GLY A 169 -6.76 7.40 7.52
C GLY A 169 -5.66 6.71 6.72
N GLU A 170 -5.87 5.42 6.43
CA GLU A 170 -5.00 4.58 5.60
C GLU A 170 -5.84 3.70 4.70
N ILE A 171 -5.42 3.52 3.45
CA ILE A 171 -6.08 2.69 2.44
C ILE A 171 -5.03 1.77 1.82
N ASP A 172 -5.09 0.48 2.13
CA ASP A 172 -4.18 -0.54 1.60
C ASP A 172 -4.81 -1.19 0.39
N ILE A 173 -4.39 -0.74 -0.81
CA ILE A 173 -4.98 -1.22 -2.06
C ILE A 173 -4.53 -2.66 -2.33
N CYS A 174 -3.27 -2.99 -2.07
CA CYS A 174 -2.78 -4.37 -2.15
C CYS A 174 -1.54 -4.57 -1.28
N GLU A 175 -1.59 -5.58 -0.42
CA GLU A 175 -0.45 -6.05 0.35
C GLU A 175 -0.27 -7.56 0.17
N MET A 176 0.98 -8.01 -0.04
CA MET A 176 1.33 -9.42 -0.17
C MET A 176 2.42 -9.83 0.83
N GLY A 177 2.58 -11.13 1.07
CA GLY A 177 3.61 -11.67 1.95
C GLY A 177 3.12 -12.02 3.37
N HIS A 178 1.81 -11.97 3.62
CA HIS A 178 1.25 -12.32 4.94
C HIS A 178 1.53 -13.79 5.31
N LYS A 179 1.86 -14.04 6.59
CA LYS A 179 2.19 -15.36 7.14
C LYS A 179 1.20 -16.47 6.79
N ASN A 180 -0.10 -16.17 6.74
CA ASN A 180 -1.12 -17.19 6.44
C ASN A 180 -0.99 -17.72 5.02
N GLY A 181 -0.69 -16.86 4.04
CA GLY A 181 -0.41 -17.29 2.66
C GLY A 181 0.84 -18.14 2.57
N ILE A 182 1.88 -17.81 3.34
CA ILE A 182 3.12 -18.57 3.41
C ILE A 182 2.86 -19.97 3.98
N VAL A 183 2.19 -20.05 5.12
CA VAL A 183 1.86 -21.34 5.78
C VAL A 183 0.94 -22.21 4.92
N ALA A 184 0.00 -21.60 4.19
CA ALA A 184 -0.91 -22.30 3.29
C ALA A 184 -0.26 -22.67 1.93
N GLY A 185 0.96 -22.20 1.62
CA GLY A 185 1.60 -22.40 0.32
C GLY A 185 0.90 -21.65 -0.83
N THR A 186 0.21 -20.57 -0.50
CA THR A 186 -0.55 -19.72 -1.45
C THR A 186 -0.02 -18.29 -1.53
N GLN A 187 1.19 -18.05 -1.04
CA GLN A 187 1.81 -16.73 -0.94
C GLN A 187 1.90 -15.97 -2.28
N ASP A 188 1.92 -16.71 -3.39
CA ASP A 188 1.96 -16.16 -4.76
C ASP A 188 0.64 -15.48 -5.19
N ARG A 189 -0.44 -15.76 -4.47
CA ARG A 189 -1.82 -15.31 -4.78
C ARG A 189 -2.62 -14.89 -3.53
N TYR A 190 -2.00 -14.90 -2.35
CA TYR A 190 -2.62 -14.48 -1.10
C TYR A 190 -2.29 -13.01 -0.82
N PHE A 191 -3.31 -12.19 -0.72
CA PHE A 191 -3.18 -10.75 -0.52
C PHE A 191 -4.36 -10.19 0.27
N ASN A 192 -4.26 -8.93 0.71
CA ASN A 192 -5.37 -8.21 1.30
C ASN A 192 -5.55 -6.82 0.69
N GLY A 193 -6.78 -6.30 0.85
CA GLY A 193 -7.08 -4.89 0.86
C GLY A 193 -7.62 -4.50 2.23
N ALA A 194 -7.28 -3.32 2.70
CA ALA A 194 -7.69 -2.84 4.01
C ALA A 194 -7.88 -1.32 4.06
N CYS A 195 -8.60 -0.86 5.10
CA CYS A 195 -8.64 0.53 5.51
C CYS A 195 -8.51 0.63 7.02
N HIS A 196 -7.75 1.61 7.49
CA HIS A 196 -7.51 1.87 8.90
C HIS A 196 -7.84 3.34 9.21
N TRP A 197 -8.53 3.59 10.34
CA TRP A 197 -8.93 4.94 10.74
C TRP A 197 -9.19 5.01 12.24
N GLY A 198 -9.47 6.19 12.76
CA GLY A 198 -9.88 6.41 14.16
C GLY A 198 -9.12 7.54 14.83
N GLU A 199 -9.56 7.95 16.01
CA GLU A 199 -8.96 9.09 16.72
C GLU A 199 -7.56 8.80 17.27
N THR A 200 -7.33 7.55 17.73
CA THR A 200 -6.07 7.14 18.34
C THR A 200 -5.77 5.67 18.05
N TRP A 201 -4.50 5.29 18.11
CA TRP A 201 -4.08 3.89 17.98
C TRP A 201 -4.55 2.99 19.14
N ASN A 202 -4.67 3.51 20.37
CA ASN A 202 -5.19 2.84 21.56
C ASN A 202 -4.71 1.37 21.70
N ASN A 203 -3.40 1.14 21.65
CA ASN A 203 -2.77 -0.19 21.75
C ASN A 203 -3.32 -1.22 20.75
N GLY A 204 -3.61 -0.81 19.52
CA GLY A 204 -4.15 -1.65 18.45
C GLY A 204 -5.68 -1.78 18.44
N ALA A 205 -6.40 -1.15 19.37
CA ALA A 205 -7.85 -1.13 19.41
C ALA A 205 -8.39 0.11 18.68
N TYR A 206 -8.29 0.15 17.37
CA TYR A 206 -8.81 1.22 16.50
C TYR A 206 -9.71 0.64 15.40
N PRO A 207 -10.64 1.42 14.84
CA PRO A 207 -11.50 0.97 13.75
C PRO A 207 -10.71 0.64 12.49
N ASN A 208 -10.99 -0.51 11.91
CA ASN A 208 -10.42 -0.94 10.64
C ASN A 208 -11.38 -1.89 9.92
N SER A 209 -11.12 -2.09 8.63
CA SER A 209 -11.78 -3.11 7.81
C SER A 209 -10.74 -3.68 6.86
N GLY A 210 -10.65 -4.98 6.75
CA GLY A 210 -9.72 -5.65 5.84
C GLY A 210 -10.22 -7.03 5.45
N THR A 211 -9.85 -7.46 4.25
CA THR A 211 -10.23 -8.76 3.73
C THR A 211 -9.03 -9.41 3.04
N PHE A 212 -8.72 -10.63 3.49
CA PHE A 212 -7.71 -11.47 2.84
C PHE A 212 -8.34 -12.35 1.77
N HIS A 213 -7.64 -12.49 0.66
CA HIS A 213 -8.07 -13.29 -0.49
C HIS A 213 -6.97 -14.26 -0.93
N THR A 214 -7.38 -15.46 -1.32
CA THR A 214 -6.58 -16.35 -2.16
C THR A 214 -7.15 -16.26 -3.57
N TRP A 215 -6.38 -15.62 -4.49
CA TRP A 215 -6.82 -15.41 -5.86
C TRP A 215 -6.75 -16.70 -6.68
N ASP A 216 -7.47 -16.76 -7.79
CA ASP A 216 -7.53 -17.97 -8.62
C ASP A 216 -6.25 -18.26 -9.40
N TYR A 217 -5.42 -17.22 -9.60
CA TYR A 217 -4.13 -17.31 -10.30
C TYR A 217 -3.04 -16.52 -9.56
N PRO A 218 -1.74 -16.81 -9.81
CA PRO A 218 -0.63 -16.07 -9.20
C PRO A 218 -0.66 -14.57 -9.54
N LEU A 219 -0.40 -13.74 -8.53
CA LEU A 219 -0.27 -12.29 -8.64
C LEU A 219 1.18 -11.81 -8.53
N GLN A 220 2.14 -12.74 -8.43
CA GLN A 220 3.58 -12.48 -8.34
C GLN A 220 4.29 -12.91 -9.62
N GLY A 221 5.39 -12.22 -9.96
CA GLY A 221 6.22 -12.53 -11.12
C GLY A 221 5.66 -12.09 -12.47
N ASN A 222 4.46 -11.51 -12.53
CA ASN A 222 3.83 -10.94 -13.71
C ASN A 222 3.16 -9.61 -13.37
N PHE A 223 2.92 -8.78 -14.39
CA PHE A 223 2.19 -7.54 -14.21
C PHE A 223 0.68 -7.77 -14.03
N HIS A 224 0.15 -7.19 -12.98
CA HIS A 224 -1.27 -7.10 -12.69
C HIS A 224 -1.67 -5.65 -12.44
N LEU A 225 -2.92 -5.32 -12.80
CA LEU A 225 -3.50 -4.00 -12.57
C LEU A 225 -4.27 -4.01 -11.24
N PHE A 226 -3.82 -3.20 -10.30
CA PHE A 226 -4.53 -2.95 -9.04
C PHE A 226 -5.25 -1.62 -9.15
N THR A 227 -6.56 -1.63 -8.92
CA THR A 227 -7.44 -0.47 -9.10
C THR A 227 -8.22 -0.21 -7.83
N MET A 228 -8.31 1.05 -7.42
CA MET A 228 -9.21 1.52 -6.38
C MET A 228 -10.15 2.57 -6.96
N ASP A 229 -11.45 2.37 -6.80
CA ASP A 229 -12.49 3.37 -7.00
C ASP A 229 -12.89 3.97 -5.64
N TRP A 230 -12.74 5.27 -5.51
CA TRP A 230 -13.07 6.00 -4.30
C TRP A 230 -14.10 7.10 -4.59
N THR A 231 -15.25 7.01 -3.94
CA THR A 231 -16.35 7.97 -4.03
C THR A 231 -16.69 8.54 -2.65
N GLU A 232 -17.62 9.48 -2.57
CA GLU A 232 -18.13 9.98 -1.29
C GLU A 232 -18.86 8.89 -0.48
N ASP A 233 -19.34 7.84 -1.15
CA ASP A 233 -20.16 6.77 -0.56
C ASP A 233 -19.38 5.48 -0.27
N SER A 234 -18.27 5.23 -0.98
CA SER A 234 -17.54 3.96 -0.86
C SER A 234 -16.11 4.01 -1.39
N ILE A 235 -15.30 3.08 -0.89
CA ILE A 235 -14.02 2.64 -1.48
C ILE A 235 -14.22 1.21 -1.98
N ALA A 236 -13.85 0.92 -3.24
CA ALA A 236 -13.92 -0.42 -3.83
C ALA A 236 -12.61 -0.73 -4.57
N MET A 237 -12.08 -1.96 -4.38
CA MET A 237 -10.78 -2.36 -4.92
C MET A 237 -10.90 -3.58 -5.82
N TYR A 238 -10.08 -3.61 -6.89
CA TYR A 238 -10.15 -4.62 -7.95
C TYR A 238 -8.76 -5.05 -8.40
N VAL A 239 -8.66 -6.29 -8.90
CA VAL A 239 -7.49 -6.82 -9.62
C VAL A 239 -7.85 -7.03 -11.08
N ASP A 240 -6.95 -6.63 -12.01
CA ASP A 240 -7.06 -6.84 -13.45
C ASP A 240 -8.40 -6.36 -14.05
N LEU A 241 -8.88 -5.19 -13.60
CA LEU A 241 -10.17 -4.62 -14.08
C LEU A 241 -10.15 -4.31 -15.58
N ASP A 242 -8.98 -4.10 -16.18
CA ASP A 242 -8.76 -3.94 -17.62
C ASP A 242 -9.07 -5.22 -18.40
N LYS A 243 -8.74 -6.39 -17.84
CA LYS A 243 -9.03 -7.71 -18.42
C LYS A 243 -10.41 -8.22 -18.04
N HIS A 244 -10.91 -7.84 -16.86
CA HIS A 244 -12.17 -8.30 -16.28
C HIS A 244 -13.07 -7.12 -15.85
N PRO A 245 -13.61 -6.32 -16.81
CA PRO A 245 -14.28 -5.04 -16.51
C PRO A 245 -15.61 -5.17 -15.75
N ASN A 246 -16.10 -6.39 -15.54
CA ASN A 246 -17.32 -6.70 -14.80
C ASN A 246 -17.05 -7.48 -13.50
N SER A 247 -15.78 -7.59 -13.08
CA SER A 247 -15.46 -8.27 -11.82
C SER A 247 -16.07 -7.53 -10.63
N GLN A 248 -16.42 -8.30 -9.59
CA GLN A 248 -16.78 -7.70 -8.31
C GLN A 248 -15.53 -7.21 -7.59
N PRO A 249 -15.62 -6.17 -6.75
CA PRO A 249 -14.50 -5.75 -5.94
C PRO A 249 -14.09 -6.88 -4.98
N TYR A 250 -12.78 -7.03 -4.75
CA TYR A 250 -12.29 -7.92 -3.70
C TYR A 250 -12.41 -7.28 -2.31
N PHE A 251 -12.48 -5.96 -2.25
CA PHE A 251 -12.71 -5.20 -1.02
C PHE A 251 -13.70 -4.07 -1.30
N GLU A 252 -14.63 -3.86 -0.39
CA GLU A 252 -15.55 -2.72 -0.43
C GLU A 252 -15.81 -2.19 0.99
N LEU A 253 -15.71 -0.86 1.16
CA LEU A 253 -15.98 -0.16 2.41
C LEU A 253 -17.01 0.95 2.15
N SER A 254 -18.14 0.93 2.89
CA SER A 254 -19.13 2.01 2.85
C SER A 254 -18.61 3.23 3.62
N LEU A 255 -18.67 4.41 2.99
CA LEU A 255 -18.31 5.70 3.59
C LEU A 255 -19.52 6.55 3.98
N ARG A 256 -20.72 5.99 4.02
CA ARG A 256 -21.97 6.73 4.32
C ARG A 256 -22.06 7.18 5.77
N GLY A 257 -21.48 6.44 6.71
CA GLY A 257 -21.33 6.86 8.09
C GLY A 257 -20.30 7.99 8.20
N LYS A 258 -20.69 9.14 8.77
CA LYS A 258 -19.88 10.37 8.85
C LYS A 258 -19.58 10.81 10.30
N GLN A 259 -19.99 10.04 11.31
CA GLN A 259 -19.71 10.34 12.71
C GLN A 259 -18.26 9.95 13.07
N VAL A 260 -17.77 10.46 14.18
CA VAL A 260 -16.48 10.05 14.73
C VAL A 260 -16.45 8.52 14.91
N ASN A 261 -15.35 7.88 14.52
CA ASN A 261 -15.15 6.44 14.42
C ASN A 261 -15.88 5.73 13.24
N GLU A 262 -16.70 6.43 12.45
CA GLU A 262 -17.21 5.90 11.19
C GLU A 262 -16.27 6.25 10.02
N PRO A 263 -16.10 5.36 9.02
CA PRO A 263 -15.06 5.54 8.00
C PRO A 263 -15.22 6.81 7.17
N GLY A 264 -16.45 7.21 6.83
CA GLY A 264 -16.68 8.43 6.04
C GLY A 264 -16.32 9.74 6.76
N HIS A 265 -15.98 9.70 8.07
CA HIS A 265 -15.41 10.83 8.79
C HIS A 265 -13.92 11.04 8.43
N TYR A 266 -13.21 9.97 8.06
CA TYR A 266 -11.77 9.98 7.85
C TYR A 266 -11.38 9.91 6.36
N PHE A 267 -12.21 9.32 5.50
CA PHE A 267 -11.94 9.17 4.07
C PHE A 267 -12.67 10.24 3.24
N ASN A 268 -12.42 11.54 3.54
CA ASN A 268 -13.07 12.68 2.89
C ASN A 268 -12.13 13.87 2.63
N HIS A 269 -10.83 13.62 2.65
CA HIS A 269 -9.77 14.62 2.43
C HIS A 269 -8.68 14.03 1.53
N PRO A 270 -7.68 14.83 1.07
CA PRO A 270 -6.62 14.33 0.21
C PRO A 270 -5.74 13.26 0.85
N PHE A 271 -5.45 12.19 0.11
CA PHE A 271 -4.51 11.12 0.43
C PHE A 271 -3.35 11.10 -0.57
N TYR A 272 -2.18 10.71 -0.13
CA TYR A 272 -1.01 10.50 -0.97
C TYR A 272 -0.74 9.01 -1.18
N ILE A 273 -0.06 8.68 -2.28
CA ILE A 273 0.27 7.32 -2.69
C ILE A 273 1.57 6.89 -2.03
N VAL A 274 1.65 5.63 -1.59
CA VAL A 274 2.84 4.99 -1.01
C VAL A 274 3.10 3.67 -1.71
N LEU A 275 4.38 3.41 -1.98
CA LEU A 275 4.90 2.13 -2.45
C LEU A 275 6.04 1.71 -1.54
N ASN A 276 6.08 0.46 -1.12
CA ASN A 276 7.23 -0.10 -0.41
C ASN A 276 7.43 -1.58 -0.68
N LEU A 277 8.65 -2.02 -0.37
CA LEU A 277 9.03 -3.43 -0.34
C LEU A 277 9.69 -3.71 1.02
N SER A 278 8.89 -3.97 2.05
CA SER A 278 9.39 -4.22 3.41
C SER A 278 10.03 -5.59 3.52
N VAL A 279 10.93 -5.74 4.50
CA VAL A 279 11.61 -6.99 4.85
C VAL A 279 11.33 -7.32 6.31
N GLY A 280 10.75 -8.49 6.57
CA GLY A 280 10.31 -8.87 7.91
C GLY A 280 9.12 -8.06 8.40
N GLY A 281 9.03 -7.88 9.71
CA GLY A 281 7.91 -7.18 10.35
C GLY A 281 6.78 -8.10 10.78
N PHE A 282 5.71 -7.50 11.31
CA PHE A 282 4.57 -8.26 11.87
C PHE A 282 3.74 -8.99 10.80
N PHE A 283 3.64 -8.45 9.59
CA PHE A 283 2.79 -9.02 8.55
C PHE A 283 3.25 -10.41 8.08
N PRO A 284 4.54 -10.65 7.75
CA PRO A 284 5.07 -11.99 7.49
C PRO A 284 5.40 -12.80 8.77
N ASP A 285 5.15 -12.26 9.98
CA ASP A 285 5.47 -12.86 11.27
C ASP A 285 6.99 -13.03 11.51
N MET A 286 7.76 -12.05 11.08
CA MET A 286 9.22 -11.99 11.23
C MET A 286 9.67 -10.62 11.77
N PRO A 287 9.12 -10.17 12.93
CA PRO A 287 9.42 -8.85 13.44
C PRO A 287 10.81 -8.79 14.09
N ASN A 288 11.39 -7.59 14.10
CA ASN A 288 12.46 -7.28 15.06
C ASN A 288 11.89 -7.34 16.49
N PRO A 289 12.43 -8.17 17.37
CA PRO A 289 11.93 -8.28 18.76
C PRO A 289 12.11 -6.97 19.54
N GLU A 290 13.10 -6.16 19.17
CA GLU A 290 13.34 -4.83 19.72
C GLU A 290 12.89 -3.79 18.68
N LYS A 291 11.59 -3.55 18.62
CA LYS A 291 10.89 -2.80 17.56
C LYS A 291 11.59 -1.52 17.10
N TYR A 292 12.19 -0.77 18.04
CA TYR A 292 12.82 0.54 17.77
C TYR A 292 14.35 0.51 17.90
N SER A 293 14.97 -0.68 17.98
CA SER A 293 16.42 -0.76 18.07
C SER A 293 17.11 -0.21 16.83
N ASP A 294 18.12 0.62 17.01
CA ASP A 294 18.97 1.13 15.95
C ASP A 294 19.96 0.09 15.41
N VAL A 295 20.13 -1.02 16.13
CA VAL A 295 21.00 -2.12 15.72
C VAL A 295 20.20 -3.41 15.65
N ILE A 296 20.01 -3.93 14.43
CA ILE A 296 19.32 -5.19 14.20
C ILE A 296 20.31 -6.31 13.91
N SER A 297 20.24 -7.41 14.66
CA SER A 297 21.09 -8.59 14.43
C SER A 297 20.90 -9.17 13.03
N ALA A 298 22.00 -9.48 12.34
CA ALA A 298 21.98 -10.17 11.04
C ALA A 298 21.30 -11.56 11.11
N SER A 299 21.26 -12.20 12.28
CA SER A 299 20.59 -13.48 12.48
C SER A 299 19.08 -13.40 12.26
N LEU A 300 18.46 -12.22 12.38
CA LEU A 300 17.04 -12.02 12.08
C LEU A 300 16.70 -12.18 10.60
N LEU A 301 17.70 -12.09 9.70
CA LEU A 301 17.52 -12.42 8.28
C LEU A 301 17.58 -13.92 7.95
N GLU A 302 17.98 -14.81 8.88
CA GLU A 302 18.07 -16.24 8.57
C GLU A 302 16.73 -16.85 8.10
N PRO A 303 15.57 -16.53 8.72
CA PRO A 303 14.27 -17.02 8.24
C PRO A 303 13.77 -16.31 6.98
N VAL A 304 14.35 -15.18 6.58
CA VAL A 304 13.95 -14.42 5.38
C VAL A 304 14.54 -15.08 4.15
N THR A 305 13.87 -16.10 3.63
CA THR A 305 14.34 -16.89 2.47
C THR A 305 14.10 -16.19 1.14
N ALA A 306 13.25 -15.15 1.11
CA ALA A 306 12.97 -14.36 -0.09
C ALA A 306 14.17 -13.52 -0.54
N LEU A 307 15.07 -13.13 0.38
CA LEU A 307 16.29 -12.39 0.02
C LEU A 307 17.46 -13.35 -0.21
N PRO A 308 18.06 -13.37 -1.41
CA PRO A 308 19.23 -14.18 -1.72
C PRO A 308 20.40 -13.87 -0.77
N LYS A 309 21.11 -14.95 -0.34
CA LYS A 309 22.25 -14.83 0.59
C LYS A 309 23.48 -14.16 -0.02
N ASP A 310 23.59 -14.15 -1.34
CA ASP A 310 24.68 -13.51 -2.09
C ASP A 310 24.48 -12.00 -2.31
N GLY A 311 23.40 -11.43 -1.77
CA GLY A 311 23.11 -10.01 -1.90
C GLY A 311 22.44 -9.61 -3.22
N THR A 312 22.11 -10.56 -4.11
CA THR A 312 21.36 -10.27 -5.33
C THR A 312 20.03 -9.61 -4.98
N PRO A 313 19.70 -8.41 -5.55
CA PRO A 313 18.47 -7.72 -5.23
C PRO A 313 17.23 -8.48 -5.69
N VAL A 314 16.19 -8.49 -4.85
CA VAL A 314 14.81 -8.83 -5.24
C VAL A 314 14.11 -7.55 -5.65
N LYS A 315 13.36 -7.59 -6.75
CA LYS A 315 12.82 -6.41 -7.41
C LYS A 315 11.30 -6.44 -7.50
N MET A 316 10.67 -5.35 -7.06
CA MET A 316 9.28 -5.02 -7.36
C MET A 316 9.27 -4.01 -8.49
N TYR A 317 8.57 -4.30 -9.58
CA TYR A 317 8.47 -3.41 -10.74
C TYR A 317 7.10 -2.74 -10.78
N VAL A 318 7.10 -1.43 -11.03
CA VAL A 318 5.88 -0.64 -11.25
C VAL A 318 5.98 0.00 -12.63
N ASP A 319 5.12 -0.40 -13.54
CA ASP A 319 5.07 0.06 -14.92
C ASP A 319 4.50 1.48 -15.01
N TYR A 320 3.36 1.70 -14.36
CA TYR A 320 2.77 3.02 -14.24
C TYR A 320 1.87 3.15 -13.00
N ILE A 321 1.63 4.40 -12.62
CA ILE A 321 0.56 4.79 -11.71
C ILE A 321 -0.28 5.86 -12.38
N ARG A 322 -1.61 5.75 -12.25
CA ARG A 322 -2.59 6.66 -12.87
C ARG A 322 -3.66 7.08 -11.89
N VAL A 323 -4.03 8.35 -11.95
CA VAL A 323 -5.11 8.93 -11.17
C VAL A 323 -6.13 9.53 -12.14
N TYR A 324 -7.39 9.20 -11.90
CA TYR A 324 -8.50 9.67 -12.70
C TYR A 324 -9.53 10.37 -11.82
N ALA A 325 -10.05 11.50 -12.30
CA ALA A 325 -11.22 12.13 -11.74
C ALA A 325 -12.49 11.49 -12.31
N LYS A 326 -13.51 11.35 -11.48
CA LYS A 326 -14.85 10.98 -11.91
C LYS A 326 -15.50 12.19 -12.59
N LYS A 327 -16.11 11.97 -13.77
CA LYS A 327 -16.91 13.01 -14.45
C LYS A 327 -18.26 13.24 -13.80
#